data_d776b6c515dbd7d8f13c215ddcf6817c
#
_entry.id   d776b6c515dbd7d8f13c215ddcf6817c
#
_cell.length_a   1.000
_cell.length_b   1.000
_cell.length_c   1.000
_cell.angle_alpha   90.00
_cell.angle_beta   90.00
_cell.angle_gamma   90.00
#
_symmetry.space_group_name_H-M   'P 1'
#
loop_
_entity.id
_entity.type
_entity.pdbx_description
1 polymer ?
#
loop_
_entity_poly.entity_id
_entity_poly.type
_entity_poly.pdbx_seq_one_letter_code
_entity_poly.pdbx_strand_id
1 'polypeptide(L)'
;NIILGPPGTGKTENLLRIVEKELKESTGPDKLAFVSFTTKATNEARDRAKAKFNYTDDDLPYFRTLHSFGKRQLNMANSEVMRSEDYRKFSDDYGVDMNFVSANWDDNGLVTTDNVFLREYNKSRMKMMELDEYYNKENCDFSWNEFLRARKSLEEFKHRNNKSDFTDMLSLFVETGNVPDLDVIIVDEAQDLSLLQWKVCEKLFKNAKRVYISGDDDQAIFRWAGADVEYLINMKGNQKVLDQSYRCPKLVHNVADEIVQRIINRRPKIWKGRDVEGSVRYHAYPESVNVREGNWLLLATCKYMLNEMEDDLRIQGLPYKKNGKLPIDKELLNAVDAWDRLHKNENISYKDVKDVYSFLPSKTSLERGHKNMQSFTDENESYNITDLTNNHGLKINNIPWDVAFNSIGQKDAEYIRNLQRFDNVTADPKINMSTIHVAKGGECDNVMLMTDLSRANQIEMEKDSDDTNRVFYVGATRAKQSLHVINNQNYGGFRI
;
A
#
# COMPACT_ATOMS: atom_id res chain seq x y z
N ASN A 1 4.04 -24.40 -14.21
CA ASN A 1 5.40 -23.90 -13.93
C ASN A 1 5.36 -22.99 -12.70
N ILE A 2 6.27 -23.22 -11.76
CA ILE A 2 6.41 -22.42 -10.53
C ILE A 2 7.70 -21.63 -10.63
N ILE A 3 7.61 -20.31 -10.49
CA ILE A 3 8.75 -19.38 -10.57
C ILE A 3 8.95 -18.78 -9.18
N LEU A 4 10.00 -19.22 -8.51
CA LEU A 4 10.38 -18.67 -7.21
C LEU A 4 11.37 -17.53 -7.43
N GLY A 5 11.02 -16.35 -6.95
CA GLY A 5 11.82 -15.16 -7.14
C GLY A 5 12.11 -14.42 -5.84
N PRO A 6 13.26 -14.68 -5.21
CA PRO A 6 13.74 -13.87 -4.08
C PRO A 6 13.73 -12.37 -4.36
N PRO A 7 13.98 -11.51 -3.35
CA PRO A 7 13.88 -10.07 -3.49
C PRO A 7 14.76 -9.50 -4.60
N GLY A 8 14.16 -8.70 -5.49
CA GLY A 8 14.91 -8.00 -6.55
C GLY A 8 15.43 -8.89 -7.68
N THR A 9 14.95 -10.15 -7.79
CA THR A 9 15.37 -11.06 -8.86
C THR A 9 14.61 -10.88 -10.18
N GLY A 10 13.74 -9.89 -10.27
CA GLY A 10 13.00 -9.58 -11.49
C GLY A 10 11.84 -10.54 -11.79
N LYS A 11 11.11 -10.98 -10.75
CA LYS A 11 9.88 -11.80 -10.90
C LYS A 11 8.94 -11.21 -11.94
N THR A 12 8.50 -9.97 -11.72
CA THR A 12 7.55 -9.28 -12.61
C THR A 12 8.10 -9.17 -14.02
N GLU A 13 9.37 -8.77 -14.19
CA GLU A 13 10.02 -8.74 -15.50
C GLU A 13 10.05 -10.12 -16.20
N ASN A 14 10.29 -11.17 -15.43
CA ASN A 14 10.27 -12.53 -15.98
C ASN A 14 8.86 -12.93 -16.45
N LEU A 15 7.82 -12.61 -15.67
CA LEU A 15 6.44 -12.85 -16.05
C LEU A 15 6.02 -12.01 -17.27
N LEU A 16 6.44 -10.76 -17.35
CA LEU A 16 6.17 -9.91 -18.51
C LEU A 16 6.81 -10.46 -19.79
N ARG A 17 8.02 -11.01 -19.71
CA ARG A 17 8.65 -11.73 -20.83
C ARG A 17 7.87 -13.00 -21.22
N ILE A 18 7.27 -13.70 -20.27
CA ILE A 18 6.40 -14.84 -20.55
C ILE A 18 5.13 -14.36 -21.27
N VAL A 19 4.46 -13.30 -20.78
CA VAL A 19 3.33 -12.68 -21.48
C VAL A 19 3.69 -12.35 -22.92
N GLU A 20 4.80 -11.67 -23.14
CA GLU A 20 5.25 -11.28 -24.47
C GLU A 20 5.53 -12.49 -25.37
N LYS A 21 6.12 -13.54 -24.81
CA LYS A 21 6.39 -14.79 -25.55
C LYS A 21 5.07 -15.44 -25.96
N GLU A 22 4.16 -15.61 -25.02
CA GLU A 22 2.86 -16.26 -25.26
C GLU A 22 2.03 -15.51 -26.32
N LEU A 23 1.99 -14.17 -26.26
CA LEU A 23 1.29 -13.35 -27.24
C LEU A 23 1.94 -13.39 -28.64
N LYS A 24 3.25 -13.61 -28.74
CA LYS A 24 3.95 -13.80 -30.02
C LYS A 24 3.74 -15.19 -30.61
N GLU A 25 3.63 -16.24 -29.77
CA GLU A 25 3.49 -17.63 -30.17
C GLU A 25 2.05 -18.05 -30.46
N SER A 26 1.17 -17.08 -30.82
CA SER A 26 -0.22 -17.30 -31.26
C SER A 26 -1.25 -17.52 -30.15
N THR A 27 -0.95 -17.21 -28.90
CA THR A 27 -2.00 -17.09 -27.88
C THR A 27 -2.77 -15.80 -28.11
N GLY A 28 -4.07 -15.88 -28.37
CA GLY A 28 -4.91 -14.70 -28.47
C GLY A 28 -4.87 -13.89 -27.16
N PRO A 29 -4.89 -12.54 -27.20
CA PRO A 29 -4.87 -11.72 -26.00
C PRO A 29 -6.07 -12.00 -25.08
N ASP A 30 -7.21 -12.41 -25.64
CA ASP A 30 -8.41 -12.87 -24.94
C ASP A 30 -8.32 -14.31 -24.40
N LYS A 31 -7.25 -15.04 -24.70
CA LYS A 31 -6.95 -16.39 -24.19
C LYS A 31 -5.86 -16.42 -23.11
N LEU A 32 -5.35 -15.24 -22.73
CA LEU A 32 -4.32 -15.10 -21.71
C LEU A 32 -4.85 -14.31 -20.52
N ALA A 33 -4.77 -14.90 -19.34
CA ALA A 33 -5.06 -14.23 -18.08
C ALA A 33 -3.78 -13.91 -17.30
N PHE A 34 -3.63 -12.67 -16.89
CA PHE A 34 -2.63 -12.23 -15.92
C PHE A 34 -3.35 -11.78 -14.66
N VAL A 35 -3.26 -12.57 -13.60
CA VAL A 35 -3.90 -12.28 -12.32
C VAL A 35 -2.86 -12.05 -11.24
N SER A 36 -3.08 -11.06 -10.40
CA SER A 36 -2.20 -10.73 -9.28
C SER A 36 -3.01 -10.34 -8.06
N PHE A 37 -2.34 -10.39 -6.92
CA PHE A 37 -2.86 -9.84 -5.67
C PHE A 37 -2.96 -8.31 -5.74
N THR A 38 -2.10 -7.62 -6.49
CA THR A 38 -2.06 -6.14 -6.55
C THR A 38 -2.54 -5.57 -7.89
N THR A 39 -3.28 -4.47 -7.83
CA THR A 39 -3.70 -3.70 -9.00
C THR A 39 -2.51 -3.14 -9.78
N LYS A 40 -1.44 -2.74 -9.08
CA LYS A 40 -0.21 -2.21 -9.70
C LYS A 40 0.41 -3.22 -10.67
N ALA A 41 0.58 -4.48 -10.25
CA ALA A 41 1.19 -5.50 -11.09
C ALA A 41 0.35 -5.82 -12.33
N THR A 42 -0.96 -5.89 -12.19
CA THR A 42 -1.86 -6.14 -13.33
C THR A 42 -1.90 -4.98 -14.32
N ASN A 43 -1.87 -3.74 -13.85
CA ASN A 43 -1.80 -2.55 -14.69
C ASN A 43 -0.46 -2.50 -15.45
N GLU A 44 0.66 -2.71 -14.78
CA GLU A 44 1.99 -2.74 -15.41
C GLU A 44 2.06 -3.79 -16.53
N ALA A 45 1.54 -5.00 -16.28
CA ALA A 45 1.49 -6.06 -17.28
C ALA A 45 0.62 -5.67 -18.48
N ARG A 46 -0.56 -5.12 -18.23
CA ARG A 46 -1.49 -4.68 -19.27
C ARG A 46 -0.92 -3.53 -20.09
N ASP A 47 -0.38 -2.50 -19.45
CA ASP A 47 0.14 -1.31 -20.13
C ASP A 47 1.35 -1.66 -21.02
N ARG A 48 2.20 -2.57 -20.55
CA ARG A 48 3.34 -3.08 -21.33
C ARG A 48 2.87 -3.89 -22.55
N ALA A 49 1.87 -4.75 -22.39
CA ALA A 49 1.29 -5.49 -23.52
C ALA A 49 0.64 -4.55 -24.54
N LYS A 50 -0.12 -3.55 -24.08
CA LYS A 50 -0.71 -2.51 -24.92
C LYS A 50 0.35 -1.77 -25.73
N ALA A 51 1.38 -1.28 -25.08
CA ALA A 51 2.44 -0.52 -25.73
C ALA A 51 3.21 -1.36 -26.78
N LYS A 52 3.42 -2.64 -26.50
CA LYS A 52 4.24 -3.51 -27.35
C LYS A 52 3.50 -4.10 -28.55
N PHE A 53 2.22 -4.43 -28.38
CA PHE A 53 1.41 -5.13 -29.38
C PHE A 53 0.29 -4.24 -29.96
N ASN A 54 0.23 -2.99 -29.57
CA ASN A 54 -0.83 -2.03 -29.96
C ASN A 54 -2.26 -2.53 -29.60
N TYR A 55 -2.39 -3.17 -28.44
CA TYR A 55 -3.67 -3.61 -27.92
C TYR A 55 -4.40 -2.49 -27.17
N THR A 56 -5.71 -2.65 -27.05
CA THR A 56 -6.59 -1.83 -26.21
C THR A 56 -6.88 -2.54 -24.88
N ASP A 57 -7.61 -1.89 -23.98
CA ASP A 57 -8.09 -2.54 -22.75
C ASP A 57 -9.09 -3.67 -23.02
N ASP A 58 -9.84 -3.57 -24.10
CA ASP A 58 -10.84 -4.58 -24.51
C ASP A 58 -10.16 -5.85 -25.06
N ASP A 59 -8.98 -5.71 -25.65
CA ASP A 59 -8.21 -6.86 -26.13
C ASP A 59 -7.59 -7.67 -24.98
N LEU A 60 -7.39 -7.08 -23.80
CA LEU A 60 -6.77 -7.69 -22.63
C LEU A 60 -7.76 -7.83 -21.45
N PRO A 61 -8.90 -8.51 -21.62
CA PRO A 61 -10.00 -8.52 -20.66
C PRO A 61 -9.65 -9.21 -19.33
N TYR A 62 -8.60 -10.01 -19.29
CA TYR A 62 -8.22 -10.85 -18.14
C TYR A 62 -6.91 -10.45 -17.47
N PHE A 63 -6.41 -9.24 -17.73
CA PHE A 63 -5.31 -8.64 -16.97
C PHE A 63 -5.88 -7.90 -15.76
N ARG A 64 -6.15 -8.61 -14.66
CA ARG A 64 -6.96 -8.13 -13.53
C ARG A 64 -6.53 -8.73 -12.20
N THR A 65 -6.93 -8.09 -11.08
CA THR A 65 -6.91 -8.76 -9.78
C THR A 65 -7.98 -9.88 -9.75
N LEU A 66 -7.82 -10.87 -8.87
CA LEU A 66 -8.78 -11.98 -8.74
C LEU A 66 -10.20 -11.49 -8.43
N HIS A 67 -10.35 -10.46 -7.60
CA HIS A 67 -11.65 -9.86 -7.30
C HIS A 67 -12.28 -9.21 -8.55
N SER A 68 -11.49 -8.42 -9.28
CA SER A 68 -11.96 -7.80 -10.53
C SER A 68 -12.30 -8.86 -11.61
N PHE A 69 -11.56 -9.97 -11.62
CA PHE A 69 -11.84 -11.11 -12.49
C PHE A 69 -13.19 -11.76 -12.13
N GLY A 70 -13.36 -12.15 -10.85
CA GLY A 70 -14.60 -12.76 -10.36
C GLY A 70 -15.82 -11.88 -10.62
N LYS A 71 -15.74 -10.59 -10.30
CA LYS A 71 -16.79 -9.61 -10.57
C LYS A 71 -17.21 -9.59 -12.03
N ARG A 72 -16.23 -9.56 -12.97
CA ARG A 72 -16.50 -9.55 -14.41
C ARG A 72 -17.23 -10.82 -14.84
N GLN A 73 -16.78 -11.98 -14.38
CA GLN A 73 -17.38 -13.27 -14.74
C GLN A 73 -18.79 -13.46 -14.19
N LEU A 74 -19.10 -12.80 -13.07
CA LEU A 74 -20.43 -12.78 -12.48
C LEU A 74 -21.34 -11.70 -13.08
N ASN A 75 -20.85 -10.87 -13.99
CA ASN A 75 -21.55 -9.69 -14.54
C ASN A 75 -22.08 -8.75 -13.46
N MET A 76 -21.40 -8.67 -12.32
CA MET A 76 -21.82 -7.88 -11.16
C MET A 76 -21.62 -6.38 -11.39
N ALA A 77 -22.67 -5.58 -11.18
CA ALA A 77 -22.60 -4.13 -11.30
C ALA A 77 -21.77 -3.48 -10.18
N ASN A 78 -21.23 -2.27 -10.45
CA ASN A 78 -20.49 -1.52 -9.43
C ASN A 78 -21.34 -1.14 -8.21
N SER A 79 -22.65 -0.95 -8.43
CA SER A 79 -23.63 -0.62 -7.39
C SER A 79 -23.93 -1.80 -6.44
N GLU A 80 -23.65 -3.02 -6.86
CA GLU A 80 -23.86 -4.22 -6.05
C GLU A 80 -22.70 -4.53 -5.10
N VAL A 81 -21.53 -3.88 -5.28
CA VAL A 81 -20.35 -4.10 -4.47
C VAL A 81 -20.34 -3.17 -3.27
N MET A 82 -20.18 -3.71 -2.06
CA MET A 82 -20.03 -2.93 -0.84
C MET A 82 -18.76 -2.07 -0.86
N ARG A 83 -18.92 -0.79 -0.52
CA ARG A 83 -17.84 0.18 -0.35
C ARG A 83 -17.82 0.73 1.07
N SER A 84 -16.83 1.54 1.38
CA SER A 84 -16.70 2.16 2.71
C SER A 84 -17.98 2.88 3.18
N GLU A 85 -18.73 3.48 2.25
CA GLU A 85 -20.02 4.14 2.54
C GLU A 85 -21.10 3.14 2.96
N ASP A 86 -21.19 1.98 2.29
CA ASP A 86 -22.14 0.92 2.63
C ASP A 86 -21.85 0.33 4.01
N TYR A 87 -20.56 0.19 4.37
CA TYR A 87 -20.18 -0.25 5.72
C TYR A 87 -20.50 0.79 6.80
N ARG A 88 -20.37 2.10 6.52
CA ARG A 88 -20.82 3.14 7.44
C ARG A 88 -22.32 3.08 7.64
N LYS A 89 -23.09 2.96 6.55
CA LYS A 89 -24.54 2.78 6.62
C LYS A 89 -24.91 1.51 7.40
N PHE A 90 -24.20 0.41 7.20
CA PHE A 90 -24.38 -0.81 7.98
C PHE A 90 -24.12 -0.58 9.47
N SER A 91 -23.07 0.15 9.82
CA SER A 91 -22.75 0.55 11.19
C SER A 91 -23.91 1.32 11.82
N ASP A 92 -24.44 2.32 11.11
CA ASP A 92 -25.56 3.17 11.58
C ASP A 92 -26.87 2.37 11.72
N ASP A 93 -27.22 1.55 10.71
CA ASP A 93 -28.49 0.80 10.65
C ASP A 93 -28.58 -0.33 11.70
N TYR A 94 -27.45 -0.97 12.02
CA TYR A 94 -27.41 -2.15 12.89
C TYR A 94 -26.72 -1.93 14.24
N GLY A 95 -26.23 -0.71 14.50
CA GLY A 95 -25.55 -0.38 15.75
C GLY A 95 -24.26 -1.20 15.95
N VAL A 96 -23.55 -1.49 14.87
CA VAL A 96 -22.25 -2.16 14.89
C VAL A 96 -21.17 -1.11 14.99
N ASP A 97 -20.52 -1.03 16.15
CA ASP A 97 -19.50 -0.02 16.39
C ASP A 97 -18.30 -0.16 15.42
N MET A 98 -18.03 0.91 14.67
CA MET A 98 -17.02 0.92 13.64
C MET A 98 -16.51 2.35 13.39
N ASN A 99 -15.35 2.68 13.97
CA ASN A 99 -14.75 4.00 13.80
C ASN A 99 -13.98 4.13 12.48
N PHE A 100 -13.46 3.00 11.99
CA PHE A 100 -12.67 2.97 10.77
C PHE A 100 -13.09 1.80 9.88
N VAL A 101 -13.31 2.09 8.59
CA VAL A 101 -13.48 1.09 7.53
C VAL A 101 -12.89 1.59 6.22
N SER A 102 -12.11 0.76 5.57
CA SER A 102 -11.67 0.93 4.18
C SER A 102 -12.04 -0.32 3.38
N ALA A 103 -12.79 -0.12 2.32
CA ALA A 103 -13.24 -1.16 1.40
C ALA A 103 -13.15 -0.60 -0.02
N ASN A 104 -11.93 -0.51 -0.56
CA ASN A 104 -11.64 0.07 -1.86
C ASN A 104 -10.92 -0.93 -2.76
N TRP A 105 -11.09 -0.79 -4.06
CA TRP A 105 -10.43 -1.61 -5.07
C TRP A 105 -8.90 -1.55 -5.00
N ASP A 106 -8.36 -0.39 -4.62
CA ASP A 106 -6.92 -0.16 -4.49
C ASP A 106 -6.29 -0.92 -3.32
N ASP A 107 -7.10 -1.33 -2.34
CA ASP A 107 -6.68 -2.10 -1.17
C ASP A 107 -6.65 -3.62 -1.44
N ASN A 108 -6.48 -4.04 -2.68
CA ASN A 108 -6.43 -5.44 -3.12
C ASN A 108 -7.67 -6.28 -2.76
N GLY A 109 -8.81 -5.62 -2.59
CA GLY A 109 -10.06 -6.25 -2.15
C GLY A 109 -10.07 -6.60 -0.66
N LEU A 110 -9.09 -6.15 0.11
CA LEU A 110 -9.11 -6.31 1.56
C LEU A 110 -10.02 -5.26 2.20
N VAL A 111 -10.90 -5.72 3.06
CA VAL A 111 -11.67 -4.85 3.95
C VAL A 111 -10.87 -4.68 5.24
N THR A 112 -10.40 -3.46 5.49
CA THR A 112 -9.73 -3.10 6.74
C THR A 112 -10.70 -2.35 7.64
N THR A 113 -10.86 -2.82 8.87
CA THR A 113 -11.76 -2.24 9.88
C THR A 113 -11.20 -2.44 11.28
N ASP A 114 -11.55 -1.55 12.19
CA ASP A 114 -11.30 -1.68 13.62
C ASP A 114 -12.29 -2.61 14.31
N ASN A 115 -13.42 -2.94 13.68
CA ASN A 115 -14.37 -3.91 14.22
C ASN A 115 -13.80 -5.33 14.16
N VAL A 116 -13.54 -5.91 15.32
CA VAL A 116 -12.92 -7.24 15.46
C VAL A 116 -13.78 -8.34 14.86
N PHE A 117 -15.10 -8.31 15.04
CA PHE A 117 -15.99 -9.36 14.55
C PHE A 117 -16.02 -9.43 13.03
N LEU A 118 -16.13 -8.28 12.36
CA LEU A 118 -16.13 -8.22 10.90
C LEU A 118 -14.79 -8.65 10.32
N ARG A 119 -13.69 -8.24 10.96
CA ARG A 119 -12.35 -8.65 10.55
C ARG A 119 -12.16 -10.15 10.65
N GLU A 120 -12.50 -10.74 11.79
CA GLU A 120 -12.32 -12.18 11.99
C GLU A 120 -13.34 -13.01 11.17
N TYR A 121 -14.55 -12.51 10.95
CA TYR A 121 -15.50 -13.13 10.02
C TYR A 121 -14.95 -13.15 8.58
N ASN A 122 -14.36 -12.06 8.12
CA ASN A 122 -13.75 -12.04 6.79
C ASN A 122 -12.59 -13.04 6.68
N LYS A 123 -11.74 -13.14 7.71
CA LYS A 123 -10.64 -14.11 7.75
C LYS A 123 -11.15 -15.56 7.70
N SER A 124 -12.20 -15.89 8.43
CA SER A 124 -12.77 -17.26 8.42
C SER A 124 -13.19 -17.66 7.00
N ARG A 125 -13.84 -16.75 6.26
CA ARG A 125 -14.23 -16.96 4.86
C ARG A 125 -13.03 -17.08 3.91
N MET A 126 -12.03 -16.23 4.09
CA MET A 126 -10.81 -16.28 3.27
C MET A 126 -10.00 -17.57 3.51
N LYS A 127 -10.03 -18.10 4.74
CA LYS A 127 -9.47 -19.41 5.11
C LYS A 127 -10.40 -20.58 4.77
N MET A 128 -11.61 -20.33 4.25
CA MET A 128 -12.65 -21.34 3.96
C MET A 128 -12.94 -22.25 5.16
N MET A 129 -12.99 -21.67 6.35
CA MET A 129 -13.30 -22.37 7.59
C MET A 129 -14.72 -22.04 8.05
N GLU A 130 -15.43 -23.03 8.58
CA GLU A 130 -16.69 -22.78 9.28
C GLU A 130 -16.44 -21.87 10.50
N LEU A 131 -17.41 -21.00 10.79
CA LEU A 131 -17.20 -19.93 11.76
C LEU A 131 -16.90 -20.43 13.17
N ASP A 132 -17.54 -21.51 13.59
CA ASP A 132 -17.33 -22.16 14.89
C ASP A 132 -15.96 -22.85 14.97
N GLU A 133 -15.54 -23.54 13.91
CA GLU A 133 -14.19 -24.11 13.80
C GLU A 133 -13.13 -23.01 13.86
N TYR A 134 -13.33 -21.91 13.12
CA TYR A 134 -12.44 -20.76 13.12
C TYR A 134 -12.33 -20.15 14.53
N TYR A 135 -13.47 -19.88 15.17
CA TYR A 135 -13.53 -19.26 16.49
C TYR A 135 -12.74 -20.07 17.54
N ASN A 136 -12.91 -21.40 17.53
CA ASN A 136 -12.21 -22.29 18.45
C ASN A 136 -10.71 -22.42 18.14
N LYS A 137 -10.33 -22.51 16.86
CA LYS A 137 -8.95 -22.69 16.43
C LYS A 137 -8.09 -21.46 16.67
N GLU A 138 -8.63 -20.27 16.39
CA GLU A 138 -7.91 -19.01 16.56
C GLU A 138 -7.95 -18.50 18.01
N ASN A 139 -8.63 -19.24 18.94
CA ASN A 139 -8.81 -18.87 20.34
C ASN A 139 -9.28 -17.42 20.50
N CYS A 140 -10.35 -17.07 19.81
CA CYS A 140 -10.90 -15.72 19.84
C CYS A 140 -11.32 -15.35 21.28
N ASP A 141 -10.84 -14.22 21.78
CA ASP A 141 -11.07 -13.73 23.15
C ASP A 141 -12.28 -12.78 23.27
N PHE A 142 -13.22 -12.88 22.34
CA PHE A 142 -14.47 -12.11 22.31
C PHE A 142 -15.70 -13.01 22.33
N SER A 143 -16.87 -12.43 22.58
CA SER A 143 -18.13 -13.16 22.71
C SER A 143 -18.58 -13.85 21.42
N TRP A 144 -18.81 -15.17 21.47
CA TRP A 144 -19.38 -15.94 20.37
C TRP A 144 -20.74 -15.42 19.92
N ASN A 145 -21.60 -15.01 20.86
CA ASN A 145 -22.94 -14.51 20.54
C ASN A 145 -22.86 -13.15 19.79
N GLU A 146 -21.94 -12.28 20.17
CA GLU A 146 -21.72 -11.02 19.45
C GLU A 146 -21.13 -11.26 18.07
N PHE A 147 -20.24 -12.23 17.94
CA PHE A 147 -19.68 -12.62 16.65
C PHE A 147 -20.77 -13.12 15.69
N LEU A 148 -21.64 -14.03 16.16
CA LEU A 148 -22.78 -14.49 15.37
C LEU A 148 -23.77 -13.37 15.02
N ARG A 149 -24.00 -12.43 15.95
CA ARG A 149 -24.86 -11.27 15.71
C ARG A 149 -24.27 -10.40 14.60
N ALA A 150 -22.98 -10.04 14.68
CA ALA A 150 -22.31 -9.23 13.69
C ALA A 150 -22.36 -9.87 12.29
N ARG A 151 -22.09 -11.19 12.19
CA ARG A 151 -22.26 -11.96 10.97
C ARG A 151 -23.67 -11.85 10.41
N LYS A 152 -24.68 -12.21 11.22
CA LYS A 152 -26.09 -12.21 10.80
C LYS A 152 -26.54 -10.83 10.32
N SER A 153 -26.17 -9.79 11.05
CA SER A 153 -26.50 -8.40 10.70
C SER A 153 -25.87 -7.99 9.36
N LEU A 154 -24.61 -8.37 9.11
CA LEU A 154 -23.96 -8.08 7.84
C LEU A 154 -24.62 -8.83 6.67
N GLU A 155 -24.90 -10.12 6.83
CA GLU A 155 -25.57 -10.91 5.79
C GLU A 155 -26.98 -10.37 5.50
N GLU A 156 -27.74 -9.99 6.54
CA GLU A 156 -29.05 -9.36 6.38
C GLU A 156 -28.98 -8.02 5.67
N PHE A 157 -28.01 -7.16 6.03
CA PHE A 157 -27.78 -5.89 5.34
C PHE A 157 -27.46 -6.10 3.86
N LYS A 158 -26.55 -7.02 3.55
CA LYS A 158 -26.18 -7.36 2.18
C LYS A 158 -27.41 -7.82 1.37
N HIS A 159 -28.18 -8.73 1.93
CA HIS A 159 -29.38 -9.25 1.28
C HIS A 159 -30.43 -8.15 1.02
N ARG A 160 -30.74 -7.32 2.03
CA ARG A 160 -31.73 -6.23 1.91
C ARG A 160 -31.35 -5.15 0.89
N ASN A 161 -30.05 -4.87 0.76
CA ASN A 161 -29.57 -3.80 -0.11
C ASN A 161 -29.04 -4.31 -1.46
N ASN A 162 -29.19 -5.61 -1.75
CA ASN A 162 -28.63 -6.29 -2.93
C ASN A 162 -27.13 -6.00 -3.07
N LYS A 163 -26.37 -6.23 -2.00
CA LYS A 163 -24.94 -5.98 -1.93
C LYS A 163 -24.13 -7.25 -1.74
N SER A 164 -22.95 -7.26 -2.30
CA SER A 164 -21.92 -8.28 -2.09
C SER A 164 -20.62 -7.61 -1.63
N ASP A 165 -19.96 -8.18 -0.65
CA ASP A 165 -18.61 -7.74 -0.29
C ASP A 165 -17.54 -8.39 -1.20
N PHE A 166 -16.28 -8.00 -1.03
CA PHE A 166 -15.18 -8.53 -1.84
C PHE A 166 -15.01 -10.04 -1.70
N THR A 167 -15.25 -10.60 -0.52
CA THR A 167 -15.14 -12.05 -0.28
C THR A 167 -16.29 -12.80 -0.93
N ASP A 168 -17.52 -12.25 -0.92
CA ASP A 168 -18.66 -12.84 -1.62
C ASP A 168 -18.39 -12.99 -3.13
N MET A 169 -17.76 -12.00 -3.77
CA MET A 169 -17.43 -12.09 -5.19
C MET A 169 -16.56 -13.30 -5.52
N LEU A 170 -15.59 -13.61 -4.67
CA LEU A 170 -14.74 -14.79 -4.85
C LEU A 170 -15.51 -16.09 -4.59
N SER A 171 -16.27 -16.15 -3.50
CA SER A 171 -17.08 -17.31 -3.15
C SER A 171 -18.11 -17.63 -4.22
N LEU A 172 -18.88 -16.64 -4.66
CA LEU A 172 -19.86 -16.78 -5.74
C LEU A 172 -19.22 -17.22 -7.05
N PHE A 173 -18.02 -16.65 -7.38
CA PHE A 173 -17.33 -17.08 -8.58
C PHE A 173 -16.88 -18.56 -8.47
N VAL A 174 -16.40 -18.99 -7.32
CA VAL A 174 -16.01 -20.40 -7.12
C VAL A 174 -17.23 -21.31 -7.30
N GLU A 175 -18.38 -20.93 -6.77
CA GLU A 175 -19.61 -21.74 -6.79
C GLU A 175 -20.27 -21.73 -8.17
N THR A 176 -20.54 -20.56 -8.74
CA THR A 176 -21.44 -20.37 -9.89
C THR A 176 -20.78 -19.74 -11.11
N GLY A 177 -19.60 -19.12 -10.96
CA GLY A 177 -18.97 -18.35 -12.04
C GLY A 177 -18.51 -19.24 -13.20
N ASN A 178 -18.65 -18.73 -14.41
CA ASN A 178 -18.13 -19.39 -15.60
C ASN A 178 -16.67 -19.05 -15.81
N VAL A 179 -15.87 -20.04 -16.18
CA VAL A 179 -14.47 -19.85 -16.55
C VAL A 179 -14.42 -19.57 -18.05
N PRO A 180 -13.79 -18.47 -18.47
CA PRO A 180 -13.56 -18.24 -19.91
C PRO A 180 -12.60 -19.28 -20.47
N ASP A 181 -12.61 -19.45 -21.78
CA ASP A 181 -11.71 -20.35 -22.47
C ASP A 181 -10.30 -19.75 -22.54
N LEU A 182 -9.44 -20.13 -21.56
CA LEU A 182 -8.09 -19.59 -21.38
C LEU A 182 -7.04 -20.64 -21.73
N ASP A 183 -6.11 -20.27 -22.60
CA ASP A 183 -4.96 -21.09 -22.93
C ASP A 183 -3.81 -20.95 -21.92
N VAL A 184 -3.61 -19.71 -21.44
CA VAL A 184 -2.49 -19.35 -20.55
C VAL A 184 -2.99 -18.58 -19.35
N ILE A 185 -2.54 -18.98 -18.17
CA ILE A 185 -2.81 -18.28 -16.92
C ILE A 185 -1.49 -17.98 -16.21
N ILE A 186 -1.33 -16.72 -15.84
CA ILE A 186 -0.18 -16.23 -15.10
C ILE A 186 -0.70 -15.67 -13.76
N VAL A 187 -0.13 -16.16 -12.65
CA VAL A 187 -0.44 -15.72 -11.29
C VAL A 187 0.80 -15.08 -10.69
N ASP A 188 0.74 -13.83 -10.32
CA ASP A 188 1.83 -13.11 -9.64
C ASP A 188 1.53 -12.91 -8.15
N GLU A 189 2.59 -12.75 -7.34
CA GLU A 189 2.55 -12.62 -5.88
C GLU A 189 1.72 -13.72 -5.19
N ALA A 190 1.89 -14.94 -5.66
CA ALA A 190 1.10 -16.11 -5.25
C ALA A 190 1.20 -16.45 -3.75
N GLN A 191 2.28 -16.05 -3.07
CA GLN A 191 2.46 -16.25 -1.62
C GLN A 191 1.47 -15.44 -0.76
N ASP A 192 0.82 -14.44 -1.34
CA ASP A 192 -0.13 -13.58 -0.62
C ASP A 192 -1.59 -13.99 -0.82
N LEU A 193 -1.84 -15.05 -1.60
CA LEU A 193 -3.18 -15.54 -1.87
C LEU A 193 -3.75 -16.31 -0.67
N SER A 194 -5.01 -16.03 -0.32
CA SER A 194 -5.76 -16.82 0.64
C SER A 194 -6.22 -18.16 0.05
N LEU A 195 -6.69 -19.09 0.89
CA LEU A 195 -7.21 -20.37 0.40
C LEU A 195 -8.39 -20.18 -0.56
N LEU A 196 -9.29 -19.23 -0.29
CA LEU A 196 -10.40 -18.92 -1.19
C LEU A 196 -9.90 -18.41 -2.56
N GLN A 197 -8.88 -17.55 -2.56
CA GLN A 197 -8.26 -17.06 -3.80
C GLN A 197 -7.54 -18.20 -4.56
N TRP A 198 -6.93 -19.14 -3.85
CA TRP A 198 -6.39 -20.36 -4.45
C TRP A 198 -7.48 -21.21 -5.09
N LYS A 199 -8.68 -21.32 -4.48
CA LYS A 199 -9.83 -22.01 -5.10
C LYS A 199 -10.30 -21.35 -6.40
N VAL A 200 -10.27 -20.01 -6.45
CA VAL A 200 -10.48 -19.27 -7.71
C VAL A 200 -9.43 -19.68 -8.73
N CYS A 201 -8.15 -19.67 -8.38
CA CYS A 201 -7.07 -20.06 -9.26
C CYS A 201 -7.20 -21.52 -9.74
N GLU A 202 -7.49 -22.48 -8.84
CA GLU A 202 -7.72 -23.89 -9.19
C GLU A 202 -8.86 -24.04 -10.23
N LYS A 203 -9.94 -23.26 -10.05
CA LYS A 203 -11.06 -23.26 -11.00
C LYS A 203 -10.62 -22.77 -12.38
N LEU A 204 -9.77 -21.72 -12.44
CA LEU A 204 -9.20 -21.21 -13.68
C LEU A 204 -8.25 -22.22 -14.34
N PHE A 205 -7.43 -22.93 -13.56
CA PHE A 205 -6.41 -23.84 -14.08
C PHE A 205 -6.96 -25.09 -14.81
N LYS A 206 -8.22 -25.48 -14.54
CA LYS A 206 -8.79 -26.76 -15.02
C LYS A 206 -8.68 -26.96 -16.52
N ASN A 207 -8.86 -25.91 -17.31
CA ASN A 207 -8.87 -26.00 -18.76
C ASN A 207 -7.67 -25.30 -19.42
N ALA A 208 -6.78 -24.69 -18.63
CA ALA A 208 -5.63 -23.99 -19.15
C ALA A 208 -4.56 -24.95 -19.68
N LYS A 209 -3.99 -24.64 -20.83
CA LYS A 209 -2.90 -25.41 -21.43
C LYS A 209 -1.57 -25.17 -20.70
N ARG A 210 -1.34 -23.95 -20.24
CA ARG A 210 -0.12 -23.53 -19.54
C ARG A 210 -0.45 -22.63 -18.37
N VAL A 211 0.14 -22.96 -17.21
CA VAL A 211 -0.01 -22.18 -15.98
C VAL A 211 1.37 -21.77 -15.48
N TYR A 212 1.54 -20.49 -15.20
CA TYR A 212 2.74 -19.90 -14.60
C TYR A 212 2.37 -19.24 -13.28
N ILE A 213 3.00 -19.67 -12.19
CA ILE A 213 2.75 -19.18 -10.85
C ILE A 213 4.06 -18.61 -10.33
N SER A 214 4.05 -17.33 -9.97
CA SER A 214 5.21 -16.63 -9.44
C SER A 214 4.97 -16.18 -8.02
N GLY A 215 5.98 -16.35 -7.17
CA GLY A 215 5.92 -15.92 -5.78
C GLY A 215 7.24 -16.11 -5.05
N ASP A 216 7.23 -15.71 -3.80
CA ASP A 216 8.31 -15.95 -2.85
C ASP A 216 7.72 -16.18 -1.46
N ASP A 217 7.67 -17.44 -1.03
CA ASP A 217 7.14 -17.85 0.27
C ASP A 217 7.88 -17.19 1.45
N ASP A 218 9.14 -16.81 1.26
CA ASP A 218 9.90 -16.05 2.27
C ASP A 218 9.43 -14.58 2.39
N GLN A 219 8.64 -14.09 1.43
CA GLN A 219 8.02 -12.76 1.46
C GLN A 219 6.51 -12.79 1.78
N ALA A 220 5.99 -13.91 2.28
CA ALA A 220 4.58 -14.05 2.67
C ALA A 220 4.31 -13.38 4.02
N ILE A 221 3.99 -12.08 4.00
CA ILE A 221 3.76 -11.27 5.22
C ILE A 221 2.29 -10.91 5.45
N PHE A 222 1.35 -11.45 4.67
CA PHE A 222 -0.08 -11.18 4.80
C PHE A 222 -0.89 -12.35 5.39
N ARG A 223 -0.24 -13.30 6.11
CA ARG A 223 -0.94 -14.40 6.81
C ARG A 223 -1.96 -13.87 7.81
N TRP A 224 -1.67 -12.78 8.49
CA TRP A 224 -2.60 -12.09 9.38
C TRP A 224 -3.89 -11.62 8.68
N ALA A 225 -3.85 -11.41 7.36
CA ALA A 225 -5.00 -11.04 6.52
C ALA A 225 -5.66 -12.25 5.84
N GLY A 226 -5.19 -13.47 6.12
CA GLY A 226 -5.77 -14.72 5.60
C GLY A 226 -5.00 -15.37 4.45
N ALA A 227 -3.80 -14.87 4.09
CA ALA A 227 -2.96 -15.53 3.09
C ALA A 227 -2.55 -16.94 3.54
N ASP A 228 -2.53 -17.88 2.59
CA ASP A 228 -2.15 -19.28 2.80
C ASP A 228 -0.85 -19.59 2.06
N VAL A 229 0.28 -19.36 2.75
CA VAL A 229 1.60 -19.63 2.19
C VAL A 229 1.86 -21.13 2.03
N GLU A 230 1.23 -21.99 2.87
CA GLU A 230 1.36 -23.43 2.84
C GLU A 230 0.94 -23.99 1.48
N TYR A 231 -0.08 -23.40 0.88
CA TYR A 231 -0.54 -23.81 -0.44
C TYR A 231 0.57 -23.65 -1.49
N LEU A 232 1.28 -22.53 -1.49
CA LEU A 232 2.44 -22.30 -2.39
C LEU A 232 3.60 -23.23 -2.03
N ILE A 233 3.92 -23.40 -0.74
CA ILE A 233 5.03 -24.26 -0.28
C ILE A 233 4.82 -25.70 -0.72
N ASN A 234 3.60 -26.23 -0.63
CA ASN A 234 3.28 -27.62 -0.95
C ASN A 234 2.93 -27.88 -2.42
N MET A 235 2.87 -26.83 -3.25
CA MET A 235 2.48 -26.94 -4.66
C MET A 235 3.47 -27.78 -5.44
N LYS A 236 2.95 -28.72 -6.26
CA LYS A 236 3.74 -29.57 -7.16
C LYS A 236 3.80 -28.97 -8.56
N GLY A 237 4.95 -29.08 -9.21
CA GLY A 237 5.13 -28.59 -10.58
C GLY A 237 6.60 -28.39 -10.95
N ASN A 238 6.84 -28.03 -12.21
CA ASN A 238 8.20 -27.67 -12.65
C ASN A 238 8.61 -26.36 -11.99
N GLN A 239 9.67 -26.39 -11.20
CA GLN A 239 10.14 -25.25 -10.43
C GLN A 239 11.36 -24.61 -11.08
N LYS A 240 11.36 -23.28 -11.14
CA LYS A 240 12.53 -22.46 -11.51
C LYS A 240 12.76 -21.41 -10.42
N VAL A 241 13.98 -21.34 -9.92
CA VAL A 241 14.41 -20.26 -9.02
C VAL A 241 15.11 -19.19 -9.85
N LEU A 242 14.74 -17.92 -9.65
CA LEU A 242 15.48 -16.76 -10.15
C LEU A 242 16.57 -16.46 -9.12
N ASP A 243 17.82 -16.78 -9.45
CA ASP A 243 18.90 -16.84 -8.48
C ASP A 243 19.74 -15.56 -8.37
N GLN A 244 19.54 -14.57 -9.25
CA GLN A 244 20.29 -13.32 -9.24
C GLN A 244 19.41 -12.13 -8.83
N SER A 245 19.73 -11.48 -7.71
CA SER A 245 19.13 -10.22 -7.34
C SER A 245 19.80 -9.04 -8.03
N TYR A 246 18.98 -8.12 -8.53
CA TYR A 246 19.41 -6.82 -9.09
C TYR A 246 19.21 -5.67 -8.10
N ARG A 247 18.72 -5.98 -6.89
CA ARG A 247 18.44 -5.02 -5.82
C ARG A 247 19.47 -5.08 -4.70
N CYS A 248 19.54 -6.20 -4.01
CA CYS A 248 20.27 -6.35 -2.76
C CYS A 248 21.79 -6.43 -3.00
N PRO A 249 22.60 -5.51 -2.42
CA PRO A 249 24.05 -5.65 -2.36
C PRO A 249 24.46 -6.87 -1.52
N LYS A 250 25.74 -7.29 -1.62
CA LYS A 250 26.27 -8.47 -0.94
C LYS A 250 26.04 -8.44 0.59
N LEU A 251 26.37 -7.34 1.27
CA LEU A 251 26.20 -7.25 2.71
C LEU A 251 24.72 -7.27 3.14
N VAL A 252 23.83 -6.63 2.40
CA VAL A 252 22.39 -6.70 2.65
C VAL A 252 21.86 -8.12 2.40
N HIS A 253 22.35 -8.78 1.35
CA HIS A 253 22.01 -10.17 1.08
C HIS A 253 22.43 -11.10 2.23
N ASN A 254 23.63 -10.91 2.80
CA ASN A 254 24.10 -11.74 3.93
C ASN A 254 23.15 -11.63 5.13
N VAL A 255 22.75 -10.40 5.49
CA VAL A 255 21.75 -10.17 6.56
C VAL A 255 20.43 -10.84 6.22
N ALA A 256 19.96 -10.70 4.98
CA ALA A 256 18.71 -11.32 4.54
C ALA A 256 18.79 -12.85 4.59
N ASP A 257 19.94 -13.43 4.23
CA ASP A 257 20.15 -14.87 4.28
C ASP A 257 20.18 -15.40 5.72
N GLU A 258 20.81 -14.69 6.66
CA GLU A 258 20.77 -15.02 8.08
C GLU A 258 19.35 -15.00 8.64
N ILE A 259 18.51 -14.03 8.24
CA ILE A 259 17.11 -13.96 8.68
C ILE A 259 16.31 -15.12 8.09
N VAL A 260 16.43 -15.35 6.78
CA VAL A 260 15.60 -16.33 6.07
C VAL A 260 15.90 -17.77 6.48
N GLN A 261 17.13 -18.07 6.92
CA GLN A 261 17.50 -19.38 7.43
C GLN A 261 16.81 -19.74 8.76
N ARG A 262 16.26 -18.76 9.48
CA ARG A 262 15.46 -18.98 10.70
C ARG A 262 14.01 -19.39 10.40
N ILE A 263 13.55 -19.26 9.15
CA ILE A 263 12.21 -19.68 8.74
C ILE A 263 12.21 -21.18 8.61
N ILE A 264 11.38 -21.86 9.38
CA ILE A 264 11.30 -23.32 9.43
C ILE A 264 10.50 -23.84 8.23
N ASN A 265 9.34 -23.24 7.99
CA ASN A 265 8.44 -23.68 6.94
C ASN A 265 8.60 -22.83 5.69
N ARG A 266 9.43 -23.30 4.76
CA ARG A 266 9.77 -22.60 3.51
C ARG A 266 10.22 -23.55 2.41
N ARG A 267 10.18 -23.08 1.17
CA ARG A 267 10.89 -23.72 0.05
C ARG A 267 12.35 -23.29 0.03
N PRO A 268 13.32 -24.20 0.15
CA PRO A 268 14.72 -23.84 0.04
C PRO A 268 15.04 -23.18 -1.31
N LYS A 269 15.67 -22.02 -1.26
CA LYS A 269 16.08 -21.26 -2.44
C LYS A 269 17.49 -20.74 -2.22
N ILE A 270 18.33 -20.84 -3.25
CA ILE A 270 19.67 -20.24 -3.25
C ILE A 270 19.64 -19.10 -4.26
N TRP A 271 20.06 -17.92 -3.80
CA TRP A 271 20.14 -16.73 -4.63
C TRP A 271 21.36 -15.88 -4.26
N LYS A 272 21.71 -14.95 -5.12
CA LYS A 272 22.89 -14.10 -4.96
C LYS A 272 22.50 -12.64 -4.93
N GLY A 273 23.15 -11.87 -4.09
CA GLY A 273 23.11 -10.41 -4.16
C GLY A 273 23.73 -9.91 -5.48
N ARG A 274 23.45 -8.65 -5.82
CA ARG A 274 24.14 -8.04 -6.96
C ARG A 274 25.62 -7.82 -6.60
N ASP A 275 26.48 -7.74 -7.64
CA ASP A 275 27.93 -7.63 -7.46
C ASP A 275 28.38 -6.21 -7.06
N VAL A 276 27.86 -5.75 -5.93
CA VAL A 276 28.22 -4.50 -5.23
C VAL A 276 28.24 -4.80 -3.75
N GLU A 277 29.23 -4.29 -3.02
CA GLU A 277 29.39 -4.56 -1.57
C GLU A 277 28.19 -4.05 -0.77
N GLY A 278 27.81 -2.78 -0.94
CA GLY A 278 26.80 -2.10 -0.13
C GLY A 278 27.30 -1.80 1.28
N SER A 279 26.39 -1.47 2.19
CA SER A 279 26.74 -1.31 3.61
C SER A 279 25.61 -1.76 4.53
N VAL A 280 25.99 -2.31 5.68
CA VAL A 280 25.09 -2.59 6.80
C VAL A 280 25.70 -1.95 8.05
N ARG A 281 24.90 -1.18 8.76
CA ARG A 281 25.31 -0.49 9.99
C ARG A 281 24.29 -0.70 11.10
N TYR A 282 24.77 -0.86 12.30
CA TYR A 282 23.94 -1.05 13.49
C TYR A 282 24.01 0.20 14.35
N HIS A 283 22.87 0.67 14.82
CA HIS A 283 22.72 1.87 15.62
C HIS A 283 21.92 1.59 16.88
N ALA A 284 22.24 2.29 17.94
CA ALA A 284 21.48 2.21 19.18
C ALA A 284 20.20 3.05 19.10
N TYR A 285 20.25 4.17 18.34
CA TYR A 285 19.17 5.14 18.24
C TYR A 285 18.98 5.62 16.79
N PRO A 286 17.75 5.89 16.34
CA PRO A 286 17.47 6.38 14.99
C PRO A 286 18.13 7.74 14.71
N GLU A 287 18.26 8.63 15.71
CA GLU A 287 18.84 9.97 15.59
C GLU A 287 20.33 9.95 15.24
N SER A 288 21.00 8.83 15.45
CA SER A 288 22.40 8.65 15.06
C SER A 288 22.61 8.50 13.54
N VAL A 289 21.51 8.32 12.79
CA VAL A 289 21.55 8.15 11.34
C VAL A 289 21.28 9.49 10.66
N ASN A 290 22.23 9.97 9.86
CA ASN A 290 22.00 11.17 9.04
C ASN A 290 21.12 10.86 7.82
N VAL A 291 19.85 11.28 7.88
CA VAL A 291 18.87 11.09 6.80
C VAL A 291 18.72 12.30 5.87
N ARG A 292 19.53 13.36 6.06
CA ARG A 292 19.44 14.60 5.26
C ARG A 292 19.87 14.42 3.82
N GLU A 293 20.72 13.46 3.54
CA GLU A 293 21.26 13.20 2.22
C GLU A 293 20.82 11.85 1.67
N GLY A 294 20.50 11.80 0.37
CA GLY A 294 20.07 10.58 -0.30
C GLY A 294 18.57 10.31 -0.16
N ASN A 295 18.13 9.17 -0.72
CA ASN A 295 16.75 8.70 -0.64
C ASN A 295 16.64 7.69 0.50
N TRP A 296 15.66 7.87 1.37
CA TRP A 296 15.49 7.06 2.57
C TRP A 296 14.12 6.42 2.68
N LEU A 297 14.11 5.19 3.14
CA LEU A 297 12.91 4.47 3.56
C LEU A 297 13.07 4.06 5.03
N LEU A 298 12.24 4.64 5.90
CA LEU A 298 12.25 4.41 7.34
C LEU A 298 11.15 3.41 7.68
N LEU A 299 11.52 2.26 8.21
CA LEU A 299 10.65 1.11 8.39
C LEU A 299 10.50 0.70 9.85
N ALA A 300 9.26 0.43 10.25
CA ALA A 300 8.93 -0.22 11.52
C ALA A 300 7.83 -1.27 11.33
N THR A 301 7.61 -2.13 12.32
CA THR A 301 6.53 -3.12 12.32
C THR A 301 5.16 -2.47 12.51
N CYS A 302 5.07 -1.40 13.30
CA CYS A 302 3.82 -0.69 13.62
C CYS A 302 3.93 0.82 13.36
N LYS A 303 2.80 1.44 12.99
CA LYS A 303 2.74 2.88 12.66
C LYS A 303 3.19 3.79 13.81
N TYR A 304 2.79 3.48 15.05
CA TYR A 304 3.11 4.31 16.21
C TYR A 304 4.60 4.35 16.54
N MET A 305 5.36 3.33 16.16
CA MET A 305 6.82 3.28 16.36
C MET A 305 7.57 4.29 15.51
N LEU A 306 6.92 4.84 14.49
CA LEU A 306 7.48 5.88 13.64
C LEU A 306 7.21 7.30 14.16
N ASN A 307 6.43 7.47 15.24
CA ASN A 307 5.99 8.79 15.67
C ASN A 307 7.15 9.65 16.19
N GLU A 308 8.08 9.09 16.97
CA GLU A 308 9.26 9.83 17.46
C GLU A 308 10.13 10.31 16.30
N MET A 309 10.37 9.44 15.31
CA MET A 309 11.10 9.83 14.10
C MET A 309 10.36 10.89 13.29
N GLU A 310 9.03 10.82 13.24
CA GLU A 310 8.21 11.83 12.58
C GLU A 310 8.35 13.20 13.27
N ASP A 311 8.28 13.23 14.60
CA ASP A 311 8.47 14.43 15.39
C ASP A 311 9.89 15.02 15.18
N ASP A 312 10.91 14.17 15.10
CA ASP A 312 12.29 14.59 14.81
C ASP A 312 12.42 15.20 13.40
N LEU A 313 11.85 14.58 12.38
CA LEU A 313 11.86 15.12 11.02
C LEU A 313 11.14 16.47 10.95
N ARG A 314 10.04 16.62 11.67
CA ARG A 314 9.29 17.87 11.79
C ARG A 314 10.12 18.97 12.47
N ILE A 315 10.80 18.65 13.57
CA ILE A 315 11.70 19.58 14.27
C ILE A 315 12.86 20.01 13.37
N GLN A 316 13.43 19.06 12.63
CA GLN A 316 14.55 19.31 11.73
C GLN A 316 14.15 20.01 10.42
N GLY A 317 12.85 20.23 10.16
CA GLY A 317 12.35 20.84 8.93
C GLY A 317 12.69 20.00 7.70
N LEU A 318 12.67 18.66 7.79
CA LEU A 318 12.93 17.76 6.69
C LEU A 318 11.62 17.34 6.02
N PRO A 319 11.48 17.51 4.69
CA PRO A 319 10.30 17.05 3.97
C PRO A 319 10.28 15.53 3.90
N TYR A 320 9.12 14.94 4.21
CA TYR A 320 8.93 13.49 4.19
C TYR A 320 7.54 13.10 3.68
N LYS A 321 7.40 11.83 3.32
CA LYS A 321 6.12 11.15 3.08
C LYS A 321 5.87 10.12 4.16
N LYS A 322 4.62 9.93 4.53
CA LYS A 322 4.18 8.85 5.41
C LYS A 322 3.23 7.93 4.63
N ASN A 323 3.62 6.68 4.42
CA ASN A 323 2.92 5.74 3.53
C ASN A 323 2.68 6.30 2.12
N GLY A 324 3.67 7.00 1.57
CA GLY A 324 3.62 7.60 0.23
C GLY A 324 2.84 8.92 0.13
N LYS A 325 2.20 9.40 1.21
CA LYS A 325 1.45 10.66 1.25
C LYS A 325 2.22 11.74 2.01
N LEU A 326 2.07 12.98 1.58
CA LEU A 326 2.60 14.11 2.32
C LEU A 326 1.84 14.27 3.65
N PRO A 327 2.51 14.68 4.74
CA PRO A 327 1.85 14.96 6.04
C PRO A 327 1.01 16.25 6.00
N ILE A 328 1.32 17.13 5.06
CA ILE A 328 0.62 18.40 4.82
C ILE A 328 0.28 18.45 3.33
N ASP A 329 -0.91 18.94 2.99
CA ASP A 329 -1.36 19.08 1.62
C ASP A 329 -0.39 19.98 0.82
N LYS A 330 -0.06 19.57 -0.38
CA LYS A 330 0.87 20.31 -1.24
C LYS A 330 0.35 21.70 -1.58
N GLU A 331 -0.95 21.83 -1.74
CA GLU A 331 -1.64 23.09 -1.98
C GLU A 331 -1.44 24.06 -0.82
N LEU A 332 -1.45 23.59 0.43
CA LEU A 332 -1.17 24.42 1.60
C LEU A 332 0.29 24.90 1.63
N LEU A 333 1.24 24.00 1.34
CA LEU A 333 2.65 24.39 1.27
C LEU A 333 2.91 25.42 0.15
N ASN A 334 2.29 25.23 -1.01
CA ASN A 334 2.35 26.19 -2.10
C ASN A 334 1.73 27.55 -1.68
N ALA A 335 0.59 27.53 -0.99
CA ALA A 335 -0.07 28.74 -0.51
C ALA A 335 0.81 29.52 0.48
N VAL A 336 1.51 28.82 1.37
CA VAL A 336 2.45 29.45 2.32
C VAL A 336 3.63 30.09 1.59
N ASP A 337 4.26 29.36 0.67
CA ASP A 337 5.37 29.91 -0.14
C ASP A 337 4.90 31.13 -0.96
N ALA A 338 3.77 31.01 -1.62
CA ALA A 338 3.20 32.11 -2.41
C ALA A 338 2.85 33.33 -1.54
N TRP A 339 2.34 33.14 -0.33
CA TRP A 339 2.05 34.21 0.62
C TRP A 339 3.33 34.94 1.04
N ASP A 340 4.40 34.24 1.33
CA ASP A 340 5.70 34.83 1.66
C ASP A 340 6.30 35.61 0.48
N ARG A 341 6.16 35.10 -0.74
CA ARG A 341 6.61 35.78 -1.95
C ARG A 341 5.85 37.08 -2.20
N LEU A 342 4.52 37.06 -2.00
CA LEU A 342 3.69 38.27 -2.06
C LEU A 342 4.19 39.36 -1.06
N HIS A 343 4.59 38.96 0.15
CA HIS A 343 5.11 39.87 1.17
C HIS A 343 6.53 40.39 0.85
N LYS A 344 7.26 39.70 -0.03
CA LYS A 344 8.52 40.17 -0.59
C LYS A 344 8.32 41.04 -1.84
N ASN A 345 7.09 41.41 -2.17
CA ASN A 345 6.69 42.14 -3.39
C ASN A 345 7.02 41.35 -4.69
N GLU A 346 7.04 40.04 -4.64
CA GLU A 346 7.17 39.21 -5.82
C GLU A 346 5.80 38.92 -6.45
N ASN A 347 5.79 38.68 -7.75
CA ASN A 347 4.61 38.22 -8.47
C ASN A 347 4.43 36.71 -8.29
N ILE A 348 3.18 36.26 -8.13
CA ILE A 348 2.79 34.86 -8.06
C ILE A 348 1.86 34.50 -9.21
N SER A 349 1.85 33.22 -9.62
CA SER A 349 1.00 32.75 -10.71
C SER A 349 -0.48 32.69 -10.31
N TYR A 350 -1.37 32.61 -11.29
CA TYR A 350 -2.81 32.37 -11.09
C TYR A 350 -3.06 31.11 -10.21
N LYS A 351 -2.30 30.04 -10.45
CA LYS A 351 -2.38 28.81 -9.65
C LYS A 351 -2.03 29.06 -8.18
N ASP A 352 -0.95 29.79 -7.93
CA ASP A 352 -0.55 30.13 -6.56
C ASP A 352 -1.60 31.00 -5.87
N VAL A 353 -2.21 31.96 -6.58
CA VAL A 353 -3.33 32.76 -6.04
C VAL A 353 -4.51 31.86 -5.66
N LYS A 354 -4.86 30.89 -6.50
CA LYS A 354 -5.92 29.93 -6.22
C LYS A 354 -5.65 29.12 -4.94
N ASP A 355 -4.41 28.65 -4.78
CA ASP A 355 -3.99 27.93 -3.57
C ASP A 355 -4.11 28.85 -2.35
N VAL A 356 -3.59 30.08 -2.40
CA VAL A 356 -3.71 31.10 -1.31
C VAL A 356 -5.18 31.36 -0.95
N TYR A 357 -6.03 31.64 -1.94
CA TYR A 357 -7.44 31.98 -1.70
C TYR A 357 -8.24 30.80 -1.14
N SER A 358 -7.85 29.57 -1.43
CA SER A 358 -8.48 28.36 -0.89
C SER A 358 -8.37 28.27 0.65
N PHE A 359 -7.23 28.73 1.21
CA PHE A 359 -6.96 28.67 2.65
C PHE A 359 -7.34 29.97 3.41
N LEU A 360 -7.57 31.07 2.70
CA LEU A 360 -8.01 32.32 3.34
C LEU A 360 -9.47 32.21 3.82
N PRO A 361 -9.78 32.69 5.05
CA PRO A 361 -11.14 32.80 5.55
C PRO A 361 -11.99 33.77 4.71
N SER A 362 -13.10 33.30 4.16
CA SER A 362 -13.93 34.05 3.20
C SER A 362 -14.52 35.36 3.77
N LYS A 363 -14.78 35.43 5.08
CA LYS A 363 -15.46 36.59 5.67
C LYS A 363 -14.51 37.73 6.08
N THR A 364 -13.35 37.37 6.57
CA THR A 364 -12.37 38.30 7.16
C THR A 364 -11.30 38.72 6.18
N SER A 365 -10.89 37.82 5.29
CA SER A 365 -9.69 37.98 4.47
C SER A 365 -9.99 38.32 3.01
N LEU A 366 -11.20 38.05 2.53
CA LEU A 366 -11.63 38.30 1.16
C LEU A 366 -12.95 39.09 1.09
N GLU A 367 -13.13 39.82 0.02
CA GLU A 367 -14.43 40.42 -0.33
C GLU A 367 -15.41 39.34 -0.81
N ARG A 368 -16.71 39.64 -0.63
CA ARG A 368 -17.77 38.69 -0.99
C ARG A 368 -17.73 38.37 -2.51
N GLY A 369 -17.66 37.09 -2.85
CA GLY A 369 -17.63 36.61 -4.24
C GLY A 369 -16.22 36.32 -4.80
N HIS A 370 -15.15 36.86 -4.21
CA HIS A 370 -13.81 36.71 -4.77
C HIS A 370 -13.16 35.35 -4.48
N LYS A 371 -13.61 34.59 -3.49
CA LYS A 371 -13.08 33.23 -3.22
C LYS A 371 -13.26 32.26 -4.40
N ASN A 372 -14.24 32.50 -5.25
CA ASN A 372 -14.53 31.66 -6.44
C ASN A 372 -13.72 32.07 -7.68
N MET A 373 -12.69 32.91 -7.52
CA MET A 373 -11.78 33.35 -8.58
C MET A 373 -12.47 34.05 -9.80
N GLN A 374 -13.72 34.55 -9.66
CA GLN A 374 -14.48 35.15 -10.75
C GLN A 374 -13.91 36.48 -11.27
N SER A 375 -13.10 37.14 -10.49
CA SER A 375 -12.43 38.39 -10.89
C SER A 375 -11.17 38.19 -11.73
N PHE A 376 -10.73 36.96 -11.90
CA PHE A 376 -9.54 36.60 -12.67
C PHE A 376 -9.93 36.16 -14.07
N THR A 377 -9.39 36.82 -15.10
CA THR A 377 -9.77 36.61 -16.49
C THR A 377 -8.69 35.90 -17.32
N ASP A 378 -7.44 35.91 -16.87
CA ASP A 378 -6.33 35.25 -17.56
C ASP A 378 -5.53 34.35 -16.59
N GLU A 379 -5.50 33.06 -16.89
CA GLU A 379 -4.77 32.06 -16.12
C GLU A 379 -3.24 32.13 -16.32
N ASN A 380 -2.77 32.89 -17.30
CA ASN A 380 -1.35 33.08 -17.60
C ASN A 380 -0.75 34.33 -16.96
N GLU A 381 -1.59 35.17 -16.34
CA GLU A 381 -1.12 36.36 -15.65
C GLU A 381 -0.44 36.02 -14.32
N SER A 382 0.40 36.94 -13.88
CA SER A 382 1.01 36.94 -12.55
C SER A 382 0.55 38.15 -11.76
N TYR A 383 0.37 38.00 -10.47
CA TYR A 383 -0.27 38.95 -9.58
C TYR A 383 0.61 39.29 -8.39
N ASN A 384 0.68 40.56 -8.04
CA ASN A 384 1.34 41.01 -6.82
C ASN A 384 0.30 41.37 -5.74
N ILE A 385 0.74 41.67 -4.53
CA ILE A 385 -0.13 41.94 -3.40
C ILE A 385 -1.03 43.16 -3.62
N THR A 386 -0.54 44.18 -4.35
CA THR A 386 -1.28 45.39 -4.69
C THR A 386 -2.43 45.10 -5.65
N ASP A 387 -2.15 44.27 -6.67
CA ASP A 387 -3.18 43.85 -7.63
C ASP A 387 -4.28 43.06 -6.94
N LEU A 388 -3.89 42.11 -6.08
CA LEU A 388 -4.84 41.30 -5.31
C LEU A 388 -5.71 42.13 -4.38
N THR A 389 -5.13 43.18 -3.77
CA THR A 389 -5.87 44.07 -2.87
C THR A 389 -6.82 45.00 -3.63
N ASN A 390 -6.36 45.60 -4.74
CA ASN A 390 -7.14 46.61 -5.46
C ASN A 390 -8.20 46.02 -6.38
N ASN A 391 -7.92 44.87 -7.02
CA ASN A 391 -8.70 44.33 -8.13
C ASN A 391 -9.36 43.00 -7.82
N HIS A 392 -8.83 42.23 -6.85
CA HIS A 392 -9.23 40.86 -6.58
C HIS A 392 -9.74 40.62 -5.14
N GLY A 393 -10.05 41.66 -4.41
CA GLY A 393 -10.78 41.61 -3.13
C GLY A 393 -10.00 41.06 -1.95
N LEU A 394 -8.67 41.06 -1.98
CA LEU A 394 -7.84 40.74 -0.81
C LEU A 394 -7.92 41.87 0.23
N LYS A 395 -8.38 41.57 1.45
CA LYS A 395 -8.53 42.54 2.53
C LYS A 395 -7.35 42.63 3.48
N ILE A 396 -6.59 41.57 3.57
CA ILE A 396 -5.47 41.42 4.50
C ILE A 396 -4.16 41.40 3.70
N ASN A 397 -3.21 42.25 4.05
CA ASN A 397 -2.01 42.40 3.26
C ASN A 397 -0.71 42.62 4.09
N ASN A 398 -0.71 42.42 5.35
CA ASN A 398 0.51 42.60 6.16
C ASN A 398 0.49 41.76 7.44
N ILE A 399 0.06 40.49 7.29
CA ILE A 399 0.03 39.54 8.39
C ILE A 399 0.73 38.25 7.96
N PRO A 400 1.43 37.57 8.85
CA PRO A 400 2.08 36.31 8.52
C PRO A 400 1.07 35.22 8.14
N TRP A 401 1.51 34.26 7.34
CA TRP A 401 0.64 33.21 6.80
C TRP A 401 -0.07 32.38 7.89
N ASP A 402 0.57 32.14 9.03
CA ASP A 402 0.02 31.36 10.14
C ASP A 402 -1.14 32.08 10.88
N VAL A 403 -1.24 33.40 10.70
CA VAL A 403 -2.39 34.20 11.12
C VAL A 403 -3.41 34.33 9.99
N ALA A 404 -2.96 34.46 8.75
CA ALA A 404 -3.82 34.55 7.56
C ALA A 404 -4.60 33.26 7.31
N PHE A 405 -3.96 32.11 7.46
CA PHE A 405 -4.53 30.77 7.26
C PHE A 405 -4.90 30.14 8.61
N ASN A 406 -5.91 30.69 9.27
CA ASN A 406 -6.28 30.36 10.64
C ASN A 406 -6.85 28.96 10.89
N SER A 407 -6.95 28.12 9.87
CA SER A 407 -7.42 26.72 9.95
C SER A 407 -6.30 25.70 10.15
N ILE A 408 -5.03 26.13 10.20
CA ILE A 408 -3.88 25.24 10.34
C ILE A 408 -3.69 24.88 11.81
N GLY A 409 -3.57 23.58 12.10
CA GLY A 409 -3.25 23.10 13.44
C GLY A 409 -1.86 23.54 13.91
N GLN A 410 -1.69 23.76 15.21
CA GLN A 410 -0.43 24.27 15.78
C GLN A 410 0.79 23.41 15.37
N LYS A 411 0.67 22.09 15.45
CA LYS A 411 1.78 21.16 15.06
C LYS A 411 2.18 21.30 13.59
N ASP A 412 1.21 21.49 12.71
CA ASP A 412 1.48 21.67 11.28
C ASP A 412 2.08 23.04 11.01
N ALA A 413 1.60 24.09 11.69
CA ALA A 413 2.19 25.43 11.59
C ALA A 413 3.65 25.45 12.08
N GLU A 414 3.98 24.75 13.17
CA GLU A 414 5.34 24.62 13.66
C GLU A 414 6.23 23.88 12.64
N TYR A 415 5.73 22.80 12.04
CA TYR A 415 6.47 22.09 11.02
C TYR A 415 6.71 22.93 9.77
N ILE A 416 5.71 23.67 9.29
CA ILE A 416 5.86 24.58 8.14
C ILE A 416 6.92 25.63 8.44
N ARG A 417 6.92 26.26 9.64
CA ARG A 417 7.97 27.21 10.04
C ARG A 417 9.39 26.58 10.01
N ASN A 418 9.49 25.32 10.44
CA ASN A 418 10.75 24.58 10.37
C ASN A 418 11.18 24.30 8.92
N LEU A 419 10.24 23.95 8.05
CA LEU A 419 10.51 23.81 6.60
C LEU A 419 11.00 25.14 6.00
N GLN A 420 10.38 26.28 6.34
CA GLN A 420 10.79 27.61 5.90
C GLN A 420 12.21 27.97 6.39
N ARG A 421 12.51 27.68 7.65
CA ARG A 421 13.83 27.96 8.25
C ARG A 421 14.97 27.28 7.50
N PHE A 422 14.73 26.14 6.87
CA PHE A 422 15.72 25.36 6.12
C PHE A 422 15.52 25.40 4.61
N ASP A 423 14.65 26.29 4.11
CA ASP A 423 14.32 26.44 2.68
C ASP A 423 13.80 25.16 2.02
N ASN A 424 12.97 24.42 2.75
CA ASN A 424 12.47 23.10 2.36
C ASN A 424 10.97 23.06 2.03
N VAL A 425 10.26 24.19 2.01
CA VAL A 425 8.79 24.23 1.85
C VAL A 425 8.33 23.57 0.56
N THR A 426 9.04 23.82 -0.54
CA THR A 426 8.73 23.29 -1.87
C THR A 426 9.62 22.13 -2.29
N ALA A 427 10.53 21.67 -1.40
CA ALA A 427 11.46 20.60 -1.71
C ALA A 427 10.77 19.25 -1.86
N ASP A 428 11.19 18.47 -2.86
CA ASP A 428 10.67 17.11 -3.03
C ASP A 428 11.14 16.20 -1.89
N PRO A 429 10.21 15.51 -1.21
CA PRO A 429 10.55 14.61 -0.12
C PRO A 429 11.39 13.42 -0.57
N LYS A 430 12.58 13.30 -0.01
CA LYS A 430 13.48 12.15 -0.21
C LYS A 430 13.37 11.09 0.88
N ILE A 431 12.58 11.34 1.91
CA ILE A 431 12.34 10.46 3.03
C ILE A 431 10.92 9.91 2.93
N ASN A 432 10.77 8.60 2.98
CA ASN A 432 9.47 7.94 3.11
C ASN A 432 9.44 7.09 4.37
N MET A 433 8.45 7.30 5.23
CA MET A 433 8.21 6.53 6.44
C MET A 433 7.06 5.56 6.19
N SER A 434 7.23 4.30 6.58
CA SER A 434 6.21 3.29 6.32
C SER A 434 6.31 2.11 7.29
N THR A 435 5.24 1.35 7.45
CA THR A 435 5.37 0.01 8.00
C THR A 435 5.98 -0.93 6.96
N ILE A 436 6.65 -1.98 7.41
CA ILE A 436 7.26 -2.98 6.53
C ILE A 436 6.21 -3.58 5.58
N HIS A 437 4.98 -3.80 6.06
CA HIS A 437 3.87 -4.33 5.25
C HIS A 437 3.50 -3.42 4.07
N VAL A 438 3.39 -2.12 4.32
CA VAL A 438 3.07 -1.12 3.27
C VAL A 438 4.23 -0.94 2.30
N ALA A 439 5.47 -1.09 2.77
CA ALA A 439 6.68 -0.98 1.96
C ALA A 439 6.93 -2.21 1.05
N LYS A 440 6.14 -3.29 1.20
CA LYS A 440 6.28 -4.47 0.33
C LYS A 440 6.10 -4.07 -1.14
N GLY A 441 6.92 -4.62 -2.02
CA GLY A 441 6.97 -4.25 -3.43
C GLY A 441 7.78 -2.99 -3.76
N GLY A 442 8.10 -2.16 -2.73
CA GLY A 442 8.96 -0.98 -2.88
C GLY A 442 10.46 -1.29 -2.70
N GLU A 443 11.29 -0.28 -2.96
CA GLU A 443 12.74 -0.32 -2.73
C GLU A 443 13.28 1.11 -2.59
N CYS A 444 14.40 1.26 -1.90
CA CYS A 444 15.05 2.55 -1.69
C CYS A 444 16.57 2.39 -1.62
N ASP A 445 17.30 3.48 -1.90
CA ASP A 445 18.76 3.44 -1.82
C ASP A 445 19.22 3.14 -0.40
N ASN A 446 18.67 3.85 0.59
CA ASN A 446 18.99 3.68 1.99
C ASN A 446 17.74 3.27 2.77
N VAL A 447 17.89 2.27 3.62
CA VAL A 447 16.81 1.79 4.50
C VAL A 447 17.24 1.89 5.94
N MET A 448 16.41 2.50 6.77
CA MET A 448 16.48 2.42 8.21
C MET A 448 15.41 1.45 8.71
N LEU A 449 15.82 0.39 9.37
CA LEU A 449 14.94 -0.68 9.83
C LEU A 449 14.95 -0.73 11.36
N MET A 450 13.82 -0.36 11.97
CA MET A 450 13.61 -0.50 13.42
C MET A 450 13.27 -1.95 13.76
N THR A 451 13.94 -2.49 14.79
CA THR A 451 13.76 -3.88 15.22
C THR A 451 12.75 -4.04 16.36
N ASP A 452 12.09 -2.96 16.76
CA ASP A 452 11.07 -2.97 17.80
C ASP A 452 9.86 -3.81 17.40
N LEU A 453 9.32 -4.54 18.39
CA LEU A 453 8.10 -5.33 18.25
C LEU A 453 7.02 -4.82 19.20
N SER A 454 5.78 -4.74 18.74
CA SER A 454 4.65 -4.56 19.64
C SER A 454 4.48 -5.80 20.54
N ARG A 455 3.81 -5.63 21.67
CA ARG A 455 3.54 -6.77 22.57
C ARG A 455 2.80 -7.90 21.85
N ALA A 456 1.87 -7.57 20.94
CA ALA A 456 1.17 -8.56 20.14
C ALA A 456 2.13 -9.32 19.21
N ASN A 457 3.03 -8.61 18.52
CA ASN A 457 4.03 -9.24 17.65
C ASN A 457 5.06 -10.07 18.43
N GLN A 458 5.39 -9.70 19.67
CA GLN A 458 6.24 -10.51 20.54
C GLN A 458 5.59 -11.84 20.90
N ILE A 459 4.31 -11.81 21.30
CA ILE A 459 3.54 -13.02 21.62
C ILE A 459 3.41 -13.92 20.36
N GLU A 460 3.19 -13.32 19.19
CA GLU A 460 3.11 -14.07 17.94
C GLU A 460 4.46 -14.70 17.58
N MET A 461 5.56 -13.98 17.73
CA MET A 461 6.92 -14.48 17.52
C MET A 461 7.28 -15.64 18.47
N GLU A 462 6.80 -15.61 19.71
CA GLU A 462 6.98 -16.72 20.67
C GLU A 462 6.22 -17.98 20.28
N LYS A 463 5.06 -17.82 19.61
CA LYS A 463 4.24 -18.95 19.12
C LYS A 463 4.76 -19.51 17.80
N ASP A 464 5.04 -18.64 16.85
CA ASP A 464 5.56 -18.96 15.51
C ASP A 464 6.46 -17.80 15.03
N SER A 465 7.76 -18.02 15.01
CA SER A 465 8.72 -17.00 14.61
C SER A 465 8.80 -16.78 13.08
N ASP A 466 8.24 -17.70 12.28
CA ASP A 466 8.37 -17.68 10.83
C ASP A 466 7.82 -16.39 10.22
N ASP A 467 6.64 -15.93 10.68
CA ASP A 467 6.02 -14.71 10.17
C ASP A 467 6.84 -13.46 10.52
N THR A 468 7.35 -13.39 11.73
CA THR A 468 8.22 -12.28 12.14
C THR A 468 9.53 -12.28 11.34
N ASN A 469 10.14 -13.44 11.12
CA ASN A 469 11.32 -13.56 10.26
C ASN A 469 11.03 -13.10 8.82
N ARG A 470 9.88 -13.45 8.24
CA ARG A 470 9.45 -12.98 6.90
C ARG A 470 9.29 -11.47 6.86
N VAL A 471 8.69 -10.86 7.89
CA VAL A 471 8.52 -9.41 7.97
C VAL A 471 9.88 -8.70 7.95
N PHE A 472 10.83 -9.13 8.77
CA PHE A 472 12.17 -8.52 8.80
C PHE A 472 13.00 -8.84 7.55
N TYR A 473 12.85 -10.01 6.97
CA TYR A 473 13.42 -10.34 5.68
C TYR A 473 12.93 -9.38 4.57
N VAL A 474 11.62 -9.11 4.53
CA VAL A 474 11.06 -8.12 3.61
C VAL A 474 11.64 -6.73 3.90
N GLY A 475 11.68 -6.30 5.15
CA GLY A 475 12.21 -4.98 5.53
C GLY A 475 13.67 -4.79 5.11
N ALA A 476 14.55 -5.73 5.47
CA ALA A 476 15.97 -5.67 5.15
C ALA A 476 16.23 -5.64 3.64
N THR A 477 15.47 -6.43 2.87
CA THR A 477 15.63 -6.54 1.41
C THR A 477 15.05 -5.39 0.59
N ARG A 478 14.58 -4.31 1.24
CA ARG A 478 14.21 -3.06 0.54
C ARG A 478 15.42 -2.22 0.15
N ALA A 479 16.59 -2.46 0.76
CA ALA A 479 17.79 -1.65 0.57
C ALA A 479 18.51 -1.98 -0.74
N LYS A 480 18.84 -0.91 -1.50
CA LYS A 480 19.63 -0.99 -2.74
C LYS A 480 21.10 -0.63 -2.54
N GLN A 481 21.44 0.12 -1.49
CA GLN A 481 22.80 0.56 -1.20
C GLN A 481 23.18 0.34 0.25
N SER A 482 22.37 0.85 1.20
CA SER A 482 22.67 0.74 2.62
C SER A 482 21.47 0.29 3.46
N LEU A 483 21.75 -0.54 4.46
CA LEU A 483 20.83 -0.94 5.51
C LEU A 483 21.33 -0.45 6.85
N HIS A 484 20.53 0.35 7.54
CA HIS A 484 20.79 0.85 8.88
C HIS A 484 19.80 0.16 9.84
N VAL A 485 20.30 -0.72 10.67
CA VAL A 485 19.50 -1.46 11.65
C VAL A 485 19.50 -0.70 12.96
N ILE A 486 18.33 -0.34 13.46
CA ILE A 486 18.18 0.26 14.77
C ILE A 486 17.89 -0.83 15.78
N ASN A 487 18.86 -1.10 16.65
CA ASN A 487 18.74 -2.15 17.65
C ASN A 487 17.68 -1.77 18.68
N ASN A 488 16.80 -2.72 18.98
CA ASN A 488 15.85 -2.54 20.06
C ASN A 488 16.58 -2.40 21.40
N GLN A 489 16.20 -1.39 22.17
CA GLN A 489 16.75 -1.14 23.51
C GLN A 489 15.92 -1.82 24.61
N ASN A 490 14.71 -2.27 24.28
CA ASN A 490 13.83 -2.96 25.19
C ASN A 490 13.98 -4.48 25.05
N TYR A 491 13.82 -5.21 26.17
CA TYR A 491 13.75 -6.67 26.15
C TYR A 491 12.55 -7.10 25.28
N GLY A 492 12.79 -7.69 24.12
CA GLY A 492 11.74 -8.24 23.28
C GLY A 492 11.72 -7.75 21.81
N GLY A 493 12.78 -7.13 21.32
CA GLY A 493 12.93 -6.79 19.90
C GLY A 493 13.44 -7.95 19.05
N PHE A 494 13.30 -7.81 17.72
CA PHE A 494 13.87 -8.74 16.77
C PHE A 494 15.39 -8.57 16.69
N ARG A 495 16.11 -9.66 16.64
CA ARG A 495 17.57 -9.65 16.51
C ARG A 495 17.97 -9.93 15.06
N ILE A 496 18.71 -8.99 14.50
CA ILE A 496 19.35 -9.14 13.19
C ILE A 496 20.82 -9.40 13.39
#